data_d1d9e1b7fcd6521c5e619d66b676e11d
#
_entry.id   d1d9e1b7fcd6521c5e619d66b676e11d
#
_cell.length_a   1.000
_cell.length_b   1.000
_cell.length_c   1.000
_cell.angle_alpha   90.00
_cell.angle_beta   90.00
_cell.angle_gamma   90.00
#
_symmetry.space_group_name_H-M   'P 1'
#
loop_
_entity.id
_entity.type
_entity.pdbx_description
1 polymer ?
#
loop_
_entity_poly.entity_id
_entity_poly.type
_entity_poly.pdbx_seq_one_letter_code
_entity_poly.pdbx_strand_id
1 'polypeptide(L)'
;MQRSVDRILTTHVGSIVRPKALLDLSGYKAGPPKDPVQYGQLLRNSVADVVQKQAAAGIDIVNDGEYGKSSWANYVVERMSGFEPRPSKASPLDWLGRDRERFPEVIEQEFGKIPSSMTTYACTAPIQYQRFADIERDARNLQAALANQNVTEGFLTVVAPASAMFNATNEFYSSEREYIFALAEALREEYLRVIRAGLILQVDDAVLANMYDHLVQSSPQHYRQWAELRVEALNHALRDIPAERVRYHVCFGSWVGRENVIAGSDCGFAQVDHLQRVHPTVMWAKFEALAQGAKLASAELWGRKA
;
A
#
# COMPACT_ATOMS: atom_id res chain seq x y z
N MET A 1 -7.74 -14.35 -8.08
CA MET A 1 -6.46 -14.54 -7.36
C MET A 1 -6.15 -16.02 -7.25
N GLN A 2 -4.98 -16.41 -7.71
CA GLN A 2 -4.50 -17.79 -7.61
C GLN A 2 -4.22 -18.14 -6.15
N ARG A 3 -4.39 -19.43 -5.82
CA ARG A 3 -4.15 -19.96 -4.46
C ARG A 3 -2.99 -20.95 -4.48
N SER A 4 -2.36 -21.11 -3.32
CA SER A 4 -1.29 -22.09 -3.11
C SER A 4 -1.89 -23.51 -2.99
N VAL A 5 -2.11 -24.17 -4.13
CA VAL A 5 -2.74 -25.51 -4.18
C VAL A 5 -1.72 -26.64 -4.34
N ASP A 6 -0.58 -26.39 -4.94
CA ASP A 6 0.48 -27.36 -5.22
C ASP A 6 1.88 -26.89 -4.81
N ARG A 7 2.04 -25.62 -4.54
CA ARG A 7 3.21 -25.00 -3.94
C ARG A 7 2.81 -23.71 -3.24
N ILE A 8 3.63 -23.23 -2.33
CA ILE A 8 3.45 -21.89 -1.72
C ILE A 8 3.85 -20.83 -2.74
N LEU A 9 2.92 -19.97 -3.10
CA LEU A 9 3.18 -18.79 -3.93
C LEU A 9 3.86 -17.71 -3.11
N THR A 10 4.71 -16.93 -3.77
CA THR A 10 5.47 -15.84 -3.17
C THR A 10 4.95 -14.49 -3.64
N THR A 11 4.96 -13.51 -2.75
CA THR A 11 4.57 -12.13 -3.03
C THR A 11 5.25 -11.16 -2.06
N HIS A 12 4.93 -9.88 -2.19
CA HIS A 12 5.30 -8.84 -1.23
C HIS A 12 4.15 -7.84 -1.07
N VAL A 13 4.32 -6.85 -0.19
CA VAL A 13 3.26 -5.90 0.16
C VAL A 13 3.03 -4.85 -0.91
N GLY A 14 4.07 -4.42 -1.63
CA GLY A 14 3.88 -3.42 -2.69
C GLY A 14 5.14 -2.58 -2.94
N SER A 15 5.43 -1.65 -2.07
CA SER A 15 6.49 -0.67 -2.33
C SER A 15 7.89 -1.28 -2.37
N ILE A 16 8.62 -0.95 -3.43
CA ILE A 16 10.01 -1.35 -3.69
C ILE A 16 10.88 -0.08 -3.76
N VAL A 17 12.16 -0.20 -3.41
CA VAL A 17 13.09 0.94 -3.45
C VAL A 17 13.17 1.51 -4.86
N ARG A 18 12.83 2.79 -4.98
CA ARG A 18 12.77 3.50 -6.26
C ARG A 18 14.17 3.79 -6.80
N PRO A 19 14.38 3.69 -8.12
CA PRO A 19 15.61 4.17 -8.75
C PRO A 19 15.84 5.66 -8.48
N LYS A 20 17.09 6.03 -8.17
CA LYS A 20 17.44 7.43 -7.89
C LYS A 20 17.03 8.38 -9.03
N ALA A 21 17.24 7.98 -10.28
CA ALA A 21 16.84 8.78 -11.45
C ALA A 21 15.34 9.08 -11.47
N LEU A 22 14.49 8.13 -11.03
CA LEU A 22 13.06 8.35 -10.93
C LEU A 22 12.71 9.35 -9.81
N LEU A 23 13.37 9.24 -8.65
CA LEU A 23 13.20 10.17 -7.54
C LEU A 23 13.62 11.59 -7.91
N ASP A 24 14.70 11.76 -8.65
CA ASP A 24 15.22 13.06 -9.09
C ASP A 24 14.23 13.79 -10.03
N LEU A 25 13.41 13.05 -10.79
CA LEU A 25 12.41 13.59 -11.72
C LEU A 25 10.98 13.63 -11.15
N SER A 26 10.68 12.90 -10.09
CA SER A 26 9.30 12.72 -9.62
C SER A 26 8.63 14.01 -9.19
N GLY A 27 9.38 14.97 -8.67
CA GLY A 27 8.83 16.25 -8.20
C GLY A 27 7.95 16.14 -6.93
N TYR A 28 7.82 14.96 -6.31
CA TYR A 28 6.94 14.73 -5.15
C TYR A 28 7.21 15.68 -3.96
N LYS A 29 8.45 16.14 -3.81
CA LYS A 29 8.81 17.11 -2.78
C LYS A 29 8.48 18.58 -3.17
N ALA A 30 8.29 18.86 -4.45
CA ALA A 30 8.19 20.20 -5.02
C ALA A 30 7.00 20.39 -5.98
N GLY A 31 6.07 19.41 -6.04
CA GLY A 31 4.94 19.43 -6.98
C GLY A 31 5.13 18.50 -8.18
N PRO A 32 4.43 18.76 -9.30
CA PRO A 32 4.46 17.87 -10.46
C PRO A 32 5.87 17.78 -11.07
N PRO A 33 6.17 16.67 -11.80
CA PRO A 33 7.46 16.50 -12.47
C PRO A 33 7.81 17.69 -13.36
N LYS A 34 9.09 18.11 -13.33
CA LYS A 34 9.57 19.22 -14.17
C LYS A 34 9.46 18.91 -15.67
N ASP A 35 9.65 17.65 -16.03
CA ASP A 35 9.44 17.11 -17.38
C ASP A 35 8.52 15.90 -17.30
N PRO A 36 7.19 16.06 -17.51
CA PRO A 36 6.23 14.97 -17.44
C PRO A 36 6.44 13.89 -18.50
N VAL A 37 6.99 14.23 -19.67
CA VAL A 37 7.25 13.27 -20.76
C VAL A 37 8.42 12.37 -20.39
N GLN A 38 9.53 12.95 -19.98
CA GLN A 38 10.71 12.20 -19.53
C GLN A 38 10.38 11.36 -18.30
N TYR A 39 9.66 11.92 -17.33
CA TYR A 39 9.21 11.19 -16.14
C TYR A 39 8.34 9.98 -16.53
N GLY A 40 7.36 10.15 -17.41
CA GLY A 40 6.47 9.08 -17.86
C GLY A 40 7.23 7.95 -18.56
N GLN A 41 8.23 8.27 -19.38
CA GLN A 41 9.08 7.27 -20.05
C GLN A 41 9.97 6.53 -19.05
N LEU A 42 10.60 7.25 -18.12
CA LEU A 42 11.45 6.66 -17.08
C LEU A 42 10.63 5.78 -16.13
N LEU A 43 9.43 6.22 -15.72
CA LEU A 43 8.51 5.44 -14.89
C LEU A 43 8.16 4.11 -15.56
N ARG A 44 7.78 4.14 -16.85
CA ARG A 44 7.46 2.92 -17.62
C ARG A 44 8.63 1.94 -17.63
N ASN A 45 9.83 2.43 -17.95
CA ASN A 45 11.02 1.61 -18.01
C ASN A 45 11.39 1.04 -16.63
N SER A 46 11.25 1.84 -15.57
CA SER A 46 11.50 1.41 -14.19
C SER A 46 10.51 0.34 -13.72
N VAL A 47 9.23 0.44 -14.12
CA VAL A 47 8.22 -0.59 -13.83
C VAL A 47 8.55 -1.88 -14.57
N ALA A 48 8.94 -1.82 -15.83
CA ALA A 48 9.36 -3.01 -16.57
C ALA A 48 10.58 -3.70 -15.92
N ASP A 49 11.59 -2.92 -15.53
CA ASP A 49 12.81 -3.43 -14.86
C ASP A 49 12.49 -4.05 -13.49
N VAL A 50 11.64 -3.40 -12.68
CA VAL A 50 11.32 -3.93 -11.34
C VAL A 50 10.46 -5.19 -11.40
N VAL A 51 9.55 -5.31 -12.35
CA VAL A 51 8.76 -6.54 -12.57
C VAL A 51 9.67 -7.69 -13.02
N GLN A 52 10.59 -7.43 -13.93
CA GLN A 52 11.58 -8.42 -14.35
C GLN A 52 12.45 -8.89 -13.18
N LYS A 53 12.91 -7.98 -12.32
CA LYS A 53 13.72 -8.31 -11.13
C LYS A 53 12.94 -9.12 -10.10
N GLN A 54 11.66 -8.82 -9.89
CA GLN A 54 10.79 -9.63 -9.03
C GLN A 54 10.66 -11.06 -9.58
N ALA A 55 10.39 -11.21 -10.87
CA ALA A 55 10.29 -12.51 -11.51
C ALA A 55 11.61 -13.29 -11.41
N ALA A 56 12.76 -12.64 -11.68
CA ALA A 56 14.08 -13.24 -11.57
C ALA A 56 14.43 -13.66 -10.13
N ALA A 57 13.95 -12.94 -9.13
CA ALA A 57 14.10 -13.29 -7.71
C ALA A 57 13.15 -14.41 -7.25
N GLY A 58 12.28 -14.93 -8.12
CA GLY A 58 11.35 -16.02 -7.83
C GLY A 58 10.06 -15.57 -7.15
N ILE A 59 9.66 -14.32 -7.33
CA ILE A 59 8.36 -13.82 -6.85
C ILE A 59 7.28 -14.17 -7.86
N ASP A 60 6.21 -14.81 -7.40
CA ASP A 60 5.10 -15.31 -8.22
C ASP A 60 4.05 -14.25 -8.52
N ILE A 61 3.73 -13.43 -7.53
CA ILE A 61 2.70 -12.40 -7.61
C ILE A 61 3.38 -11.04 -7.42
N VAL A 62 3.52 -10.31 -8.52
CA VAL A 62 4.37 -9.11 -8.64
C VAL A 62 3.55 -7.84 -8.77
N ASN A 63 4.18 -6.68 -8.56
CA ASN A 63 3.56 -5.38 -8.79
C ASN A 63 4.53 -4.35 -9.42
N ASP A 64 4.05 -3.12 -9.58
CA ASP A 64 4.77 -1.99 -10.15
C ASP A 64 5.78 -1.31 -9.20
N GLY A 65 5.97 -1.85 -7.98
CA GLY A 65 6.83 -1.27 -6.94
C GLY A 65 6.28 0.02 -6.31
N GLU A 66 5.06 0.41 -6.64
CA GLU A 66 4.44 1.69 -6.27
C GLU A 66 5.21 2.91 -6.81
N TYR A 67 5.89 2.75 -7.93
CA TYR A 67 6.76 3.77 -8.46
C TYR A 67 6.03 5.03 -8.95
N GLY A 68 4.75 4.90 -9.30
CA GLY A 68 3.88 6.01 -9.71
C GLY A 68 3.25 6.80 -8.55
N LYS A 69 3.54 6.46 -7.29
CA LYS A 69 2.95 7.07 -6.09
C LYS A 69 3.99 7.80 -5.26
N SER A 70 3.61 8.91 -4.63
CA SER A 70 4.46 9.66 -3.68
C SER A 70 4.69 8.91 -2.37
N SER A 71 3.65 8.26 -1.87
CA SER A 71 3.68 7.41 -0.68
C SER A 71 2.55 6.39 -0.74
N TRP A 72 2.54 5.43 0.20
CA TRP A 72 1.49 4.41 0.28
C TRP A 72 0.09 4.96 0.61
N ALA A 73 -0.01 6.12 1.29
CA ALA A 73 -1.27 6.70 1.72
C ALA A 73 -1.50 8.12 1.17
N ASN A 74 -0.50 9.01 1.22
CA ASN A 74 -0.69 10.43 0.87
C ASN A 74 -1.01 10.66 -0.61
N TYR A 75 -0.63 9.74 -1.51
CA TYR A 75 -0.96 9.84 -2.93
C TYR A 75 -2.47 10.01 -3.19
N VAL A 76 -3.31 9.56 -2.26
CA VAL A 76 -4.78 9.65 -2.37
C VAL A 76 -5.24 11.11 -2.39
N VAL A 77 -4.72 11.94 -1.48
CA VAL A 77 -5.07 13.37 -1.45
C VAL A 77 -4.58 14.13 -2.69
N GLU A 78 -3.54 13.61 -3.36
CA GLU A 78 -3.07 14.15 -4.64
C GLU A 78 -4.00 13.78 -5.81
N ARG A 79 -4.76 12.68 -5.68
CA ARG A 79 -5.68 12.14 -6.70
C ARG A 79 -7.13 12.56 -6.52
N MET A 80 -7.47 13.19 -5.40
CA MET A 80 -8.83 13.60 -5.03
C MET A 80 -8.94 15.11 -4.86
N SER A 81 -10.14 15.66 -5.09
CA SER A 81 -10.49 17.02 -4.67
C SER A 81 -10.89 17.05 -3.19
N GLY A 82 -11.10 18.25 -2.69
CA GLY A 82 -11.64 18.48 -1.36
C GLY A 82 -10.58 18.56 -0.26
N PHE A 83 -9.30 18.41 -0.58
CA PHE A 83 -8.19 18.45 0.37
C PHE A 83 -7.32 19.68 0.19
N GLU A 84 -6.98 20.31 1.31
CA GLU A 84 -6.02 21.41 1.37
C GLU A 84 -4.86 21.06 2.31
N PRO A 85 -3.61 21.41 1.97
CA PRO A 85 -2.48 21.20 2.86
C PRO A 85 -2.60 22.06 4.12
N ARG A 86 -2.24 21.48 5.26
CA ARG A 86 -2.15 22.15 6.57
C ARG A 86 -0.77 21.93 7.16
N PRO A 87 -0.14 22.97 7.73
CA PRO A 87 1.04 22.79 8.56
C PRO A 87 0.66 21.93 9.77
N SER A 88 1.25 20.79 9.93
CA SER A 88 1.00 19.92 11.09
C SER A 88 1.94 20.27 12.23
N LYS A 89 1.36 20.40 13.43
CA LYS A 89 2.09 20.34 14.70
C LYS A 89 1.93 18.97 15.37
N ALA A 90 1.12 18.07 14.78
CA ALA A 90 0.89 16.74 15.33
C ALA A 90 2.16 15.89 15.19
N SER A 91 2.47 15.14 16.23
CA SER A 91 3.52 14.13 16.15
C SER A 91 3.06 13.02 15.21
N PRO A 92 3.86 12.62 14.20
CA PRO A 92 3.53 11.48 13.36
C PRO A 92 3.47 10.15 14.14
N LEU A 93 3.65 10.19 15.45
CA LEU A 93 3.77 9.06 16.35
C LEU A 93 2.54 8.87 17.25
N ASP A 94 1.50 9.69 17.11
CA ASP A 94 0.32 9.62 17.99
C ASP A 94 -0.44 8.28 17.85
N TRP A 95 -0.26 7.56 16.75
CA TRP A 95 -0.85 6.23 16.52
C TRP A 95 -0.07 5.07 17.16
N LEU A 96 1.12 5.29 17.72
CA LEU A 96 1.94 4.23 18.33
C LEU A 96 1.44 3.76 19.71
N GLY A 97 0.40 4.41 20.25
CA GLY A 97 -0.24 3.99 21.50
C GLY A 97 0.77 3.89 22.67
N ARG A 98 0.64 2.84 23.47
CA ARG A 98 1.50 2.60 24.65
C ARG A 98 2.94 2.21 24.31
N ASP A 99 3.21 1.74 23.11
CA ASP A 99 4.56 1.36 22.72
C ASP A 99 5.50 2.57 22.67
N ARG A 100 4.96 3.77 22.42
CA ARG A 100 5.70 5.03 22.54
C ARG A 100 6.24 5.27 23.94
N GLU A 101 5.49 4.88 24.96
CA GLU A 101 5.87 5.06 26.37
C GLU A 101 6.75 3.90 26.86
N ARG A 102 6.53 2.71 26.34
CA ARG A 102 7.24 1.47 26.74
C ARG A 102 8.64 1.35 26.14
N PHE A 103 8.83 1.89 24.92
CA PHE A 103 10.06 1.75 24.14
C PHE A 103 10.54 3.09 23.57
N PRO A 104 10.75 4.14 24.40
CA PRO A 104 11.08 5.48 23.92
C PRO A 104 12.39 5.54 23.12
N GLU A 105 13.39 4.72 23.46
CA GLU A 105 14.66 4.64 22.76
C GLU A 105 14.52 4.09 21.32
N VAL A 106 13.63 3.12 21.11
CA VAL A 106 13.34 2.57 19.78
C VAL A 106 12.63 3.62 18.95
N ILE A 107 11.68 4.33 19.56
CA ILE A 107 10.94 5.41 18.89
C ILE A 107 11.90 6.52 18.46
N GLU A 108 12.82 6.94 19.31
CA GLU A 108 13.80 7.97 18.96
C GLU A 108 14.76 7.51 17.85
N GLN A 109 15.22 6.28 17.91
CA GLN A 109 16.11 5.70 16.90
C GLN A 109 15.44 5.61 15.52
N GLU A 110 14.21 5.14 15.46
CA GLU A 110 13.48 4.91 14.21
C GLU A 110 12.83 6.17 13.65
N PHE A 111 12.28 7.01 14.52
CA PHE A 111 11.42 8.14 14.13
C PHE A 111 12.01 9.51 14.50
N GLY A 112 13.03 9.59 15.36
CA GLY A 112 13.63 10.86 15.78
C GLY A 112 14.27 11.65 14.65
N LYS A 113 14.53 11.01 13.51
CA LYS A 113 15.03 11.64 12.27
C LYS A 113 13.93 12.13 11.32
N ILE A 114 12.66 11.80 11.63
CA ILE A 114 11.54 12.28 10.83
C ILE A 114 11.33 13.76 11.16
N PRO A 115 11.29 14.65 10.17
CA PRO A 115 11.04 16.07 10.42
C PRO A 115 9.73 16.26 11.19
N SER A 116 9.76 17.06 12.24
CA SER A 116 8.57 17.42 13.04
C SER A 116 7.51 18.22 12.26
N SER A 117 7.84 18.68 11.06
CA SER A 117 6.93 19.37 10.15
C SER A 117 6.52 18.46 8.99
N MET A 118 5.59 17.56 9.22
CA MET A 118 4.90 16.86 8.13
C MET A 118 3.76 17.75 7.62
N THR A 119 3.56 17.78 6.32
CA THR A 119 2.34 18.34 5.75
C THR A 119 1.22 17.34 6.00
N THR A 120 0.22 17.76 6.75
CA THR A 120 -1.09 17.07 6.84
C THR A 120 -2.07 17.75 5.91
N TYR A 121 -3.24 17.17 5.76
CA TYR A 121 -4.29 17.72 4.93
C TYR A 121 -5.57 17.91 5.75
N ALA A 122 -6.43 18.84 5.31
CA ALA A 122 -7.80 18.98 5.81
C ALA A 122 -8.76 18.78 4.64
N CYS A 123 -9.81 18.02 4.88
CA CYS A 123 -10.95 17.94 3.97
C CYS A 123 -11.84 19.15 4.18
N THR A 124 -11.80 20.12 3.27
CA THR A 124 -12.52 21.41 3.35
C THR A 124 -13.65 21.54 2.33
N ALA A 125 -13.80 20.56 1.44
CA ALA A 125 -14.80 20.56 0.38
C ALA A 125 -15.20 19.10 0.01
N PRO A 126 -16.22 18.88 -0.85
CA PRO A 126 -16.62 17.55 -1.27
C PRO A 126 -15.48 16.76 -1.92
N ILE A 127 -15.33 15.50 -1.49
CA ILE A 127 -14.33 14.58 -2.03
C ILE A 127 -14.82 14.01 -3.36
N GLN A 128 -13.98 14.09 -4.39
CA GLN A 128 -14.20 13.45 -5.69
C GLN A 128 -12.87 12.96 -6.24
N TYR A 129 -12.86 11.75 -6.82
CA TYR A 129 -11.69 11.25 -7.52
C TYR A 129 -11.47 12.00 -8.83
N GLN A 130 -10.27 12.49 -9.10
CA GLN A 130 -9.97 13.36 -10.24
C GLN A 130 -8.86 12.84 -11.16
N ARG A 131 -7.84 12.19 -10.62
CA ARG A 131 -6.62 11.84 -11.36
C ARG A 131 -6.71 10.45 -12.01
N PHE A 132 -7.75 10.22 -12.80
CA PHE A 132 -7.98 8.95 -13.49
C PHE A 132 -6.80 8.52 -14.38
N ALA A 133 -6.16 9.47 -15.05
CA ALA A 133 -5.03 9.20 -15.92
C ALA A 133 -3.84 8.58 -15.18
N ASP A 134 -3.67 8.86 -13.89
CA ASP A 134 -2.57 8.33 -13.09
C ASP A 134 -2.74 6.83 -12.82
N ILE A 135 -3.91 6.41 -12.33
CA ILE A 135 -4.17 4.98 -12.09
C ILE A 135 -4.20 4.18 -13.40
N GLU A 136 -4.73 4.76 -14.47
CA GLU A 136 -4.73 4.12 -15.79
C GLU A 136 -3.31 4.00 -16.36
N ARG A 137 -2.44 4.98 -16.15
CA ARG A 137 -1.02 4.91 -16.49
C ARG A 137 -0.34 3.79 -15.70
N ASP A 138 -0.54 3.74 -14.39
CA ASP A 138 0.06 2.75 -13.50
C ASP A 138 -0.37 1.33 -13.92
N ALA A 139 -1.67 1.14 -14.18
CA ALA A 139 -2.21 -0.13 -14.67
C ALA A 139 -1.63 -0.54 -16.03
N ARG A 140 -1.57 0.37 -17.01
CA ARG A 140 -0.98 0.10 -18.33
C ARG A 140 0.51 -0.26 -18.24
N ASN A 141 1.27 0.44 -17.39
CA ASN A 141 2.69 0.15 -17.21
C ASN A 141 2.90 -1.26 -16.65
N LEU A 142 2.12 -1.65 -15.64
CA LEU A 142 2.20 -2.99 -15.07
C LEU A 142 1.75 -4.05 -16.07
N GLN A 143 0.63 -3.88 -16.77
CA GLN A 143 0.17 -4.82 -17.81
C GLN A 143 1.23 -5.04 -18.89
N ALA A 144 1.86 -3.96 -19.37
CA ALA A 144 2.92 -4.06 -20.37
C ALA A 144 4.15 -4.79 -19.82
N ALA A 145 4.50 -4.57 -18.55
CA ALA A 145 5.62 -5.25 -17.91
C ALA A 145 5.35 -6.76 -17.72
N LEU A 146 4.11 -7.14 -17.40
CA LEU A 146 3.71 -8.54 -17.21
C LEU A 146 3.71 -9.37 -18.51
N ALA A 147 3.46 -8.75 -19.65
CA ALA A 147 3.25 -9.44 -20.92
C ALA A 147 4.40 -10.38 -21.34
N ASN A 148 5.62 -10.11 -20.88
CA ASN A 148 6.81 -10.89 -21.22
C ASN A 148 7.45 -11.60 -20.02
N GLN A 149 6.71 -11.75 -18.91
CA GLN A 149 7.21 -12.37 -17.69
C GLN A 149 6.45 -13.65 -17.36
N ASN A 150 7.18 -14.66 -16.90
CA ASN A 150 6.59 -15.90 -16.40
C ASN A 150 6.29 -15.75 -14.91
N VAL A 151 5.22 -15.03 -14.58
CA VAL A 151 4.72 -14.81 -13.23
C VAL A 151 3.26 -15.26 -13.14
N THR A 152 2.77 -15.54 -11.94
CA THR A 152 1.43 -16.07 -11.75
C THR A 152 0.36 -15.00 -11.95
N GLU A 153 0.53 -13.83 -11.33
CA GLU A 153 -0.42 -12.70 -11.40
C GLU A 153 0.29 -11.36 -11.13
N GLY A 154 -0.35 -10.28 -11.56
CA GLY A 154 0.03 -8.92 -11.20
C GLY A 154 -1.02 -8.25 -10.32
N PHE A 155 -0.58 -7.44 -9.34
CA PHE A 155 -1.47 -6.68 -8.48
C PHE A 155 -1.10 -5.19 -8.42
N LEU A 156 -2.10 -4.36 -8.14
CA LEU A 156 -1.90 -2.97 -7.74
C LEU A 156 -2.44 -2.73 -6.34
N THR A 157 -1.70 -1.98 -5.56
CA THR A 157 -2.09 -1.55 -4.22
C THR A 157 -3.00 -0.33 -4.30
N VAL A 158 -4.05 -0.30 -3.51
CA VAL A 158 -4.86 0.90 -3.25
C VAL A 158 -5.19 0.93 -1.77
N VAL A 159 -5.09 2.10 -1.16
CA VAL A 159 -5.32 2.25 0.29
C VAL A 159 -6.79 2.00 0.65
N ALA A 160 -7.03 1.48 1.86
CA ALA A 160 -8.37 1.38 2.44
C ALA A 160 -8.93 2.77 2.85
N PRO A 161 -10.25 2.97 2.88
CA PRO A 161 -10.85 4.23 3.36
C PRO A 161 -10.35 4.66 4.74
N ALA A 162 -10.19 3.72 5.67
CA ALA A 162 -9.65 3.98 7.00
C ALA A 162 -8.24 4.58 6.96
N SER A 163 -7.39 4.00 6.12
CA SER A 163 -5.99 4.41 5.98
C SER A 163 -5.82 5.70 5.17
N ALA A 164 -6.76 6.00 4.27
CA ALA A 164 -6.81 7.27 3.55
C ALA A 164 -7.06 8.47 4.46
N MET A 165 -7.75 8.27 5.59
CA MET A 165 -8.01 9.32 6.58
C MET A 165 -6.76 9.69 7.40
N PHE A 166 -5.71 8.88 7.40
CA PHE A 166 -4.63 8.93 8.38
C PHE A 166 -3.93 10.30 8.46
N ASN A 167 -3.74 10.99 7.34
CA ASN A 167 -3.07 12.29 7.28
C ASN A 167 -4.01 13.44 6.92
N ALA A 168 -5.32 13.25 7.05
CA ALA A 168 -6.31 14.27 6.73
C ALA A 168 -7.36 14.40 7.83
N THR A 169 -7.61 15.65 8.27
CA THR A 169 -8.68 15.97 9.21
C THR A 169 -9.96 16.32 8.45
N ASN A 170 -11.12 16.00 9.04
CA ASN A 170 -12.41 16.38 8.48
C ASN A 170 -12.83 17.75 8.98
N GLU A 171 -12.91 18.74 8.09
CA GLU A 171 -13.43 20.08 8.36
C GLU A 171 -14.72 20.38 7.56
N PHE A 172 -15.18 19.46 6.69
CA PHE A 172 -16.31 19.69 5.79
C PHE A 172 -17.56 18.85 6.14
N TYR A 173 -17.38 17.52 6.30
CA TYR A 173 -18.52 16.62 6.56
C TYR A 173 -18.99 16.71 7.99
N SER A 174 -20.31 16.56 8.23
CA SER A 174 -20.94 16.72 9.54
C SER A 174 -20.60 15.61 10.53
N SER A 175 -20.15 14.45 10.04
CA SER A 175 -19.81 13.29 10.85
C SER A 175 -18.61 12.52 10.26
N GLU A 176 -17.92 11.74 11.11
CA GLU A 176 -16.89 10.81 10.70
C GLU A 176 -17.44 9.77 9.71
N ARG A 177 -18.69 9.32 9.92
CA ARG A 177 -19.37 8.38 9.01
C ARG A 177 -19.50 8.95 7.60
N GLU A 178 -20.01 10.16 7.46
CA GLU A 178 -20.14 10.81 6.15
C GLU A 178 -18.79 10.96 5.48
N TYR A 179 -17.78 11.36 6.21
CA TYR A 179 -16.42 11.56 5.70
C TYR A 179 -15.81 10.25 5.17
N ILE A 180 -15.85 9.15 5.97
CA ILE A 180 -15.27 7.89 5.55
C ILE A 180 -16.02 7.26 4.37
N PHE A 181 -17.34 7.43 4.29
CA PHE A 181 -18.12 6.95 3.15
C PHE A 181 -17.88 7.78 1.88
N ALA A 182 -17.64 9.08 1.99
CA ALA A 182 -17.20 9.90 0.86
C ALA A 182 -15.83 9.46 0.32
N LEU A 183 -14.89 9.14 1.20
CA LEU A 183 -13.62 8.51 0.83
C LEU A 183 -13.82 7.15 0.16
N ALA A 184 -14.72 6.32 0.70
CA ALA A 184 -15.02 5.00 0.16
C ALA A 184 -15.58 5.08 -1.28
N GLU A 185 -16.46 6.04 -1.56
CA GLU A 185 -16.97 6.29 -2.90
C GLU A 185 -15.86 6.75 -3.87
N ALA A 186 -15.03 7.67 -3.44
CA ALA A 186 -13.94 8.14 -4.28
C ALA A 186 -12.90 7.04 -4.55
N LEU A 187 -12.51 6.25 -3.54
CA LEU A 187 -11.58 5.12 -3.69
C LEU A 187 -12.14 4.01 -4.57
N ARG A 188 -13.45 3.77 -4.53
CA ARG A 188 -14.11 2.81 -5.42
C ARG A 188 -13.80 3.08 -6.88
N GLU A 189 -13.68 4.33 -7.28
CA GLU A 189 -13.30 4.70 -8.65
C GLU A 189 -11.91 4.16 -9.03
N GLU A 190 -10.97 4.16 -8.10
CA GLU A 190 -9.63 3.61 -8.29
C GLU A 190 -9.68 2.08 -8.27
N TYR A 191 -10.40 1.46 -7.33
CA TYR A 191 -10.58 0.01 -7.23
C TYR A 191 -11.12 -0.58 -8.54
N LEU A 192 -12.18 0.01 -9.08
CA LEU A 192 -12.79 -0.45 -10.32
C LEU A 192 -11.83 -0.37 -11.52
N ARG A 193 -10.93 0.61 -11.56
CA ARG A 193 -9.94 0.72 -12.65
C ARG A 193 -8.89 -0.37 -12.59
N VAL A 194 -8.43 -0.73 -11.39
CA VAL A 194 -7.55 -1.89 -11.20
C VAL A 194 -8.22 -3.17 -11.69
N ILE A 195 -9.49 -3.39 -11.31
CA ILE A 195 -10.26 -4.57 -11.71
C ILE A 195 -10.48 -4.61 -13.22
N ARG A 196 -10.88 -3.49 -13.84
CA ARG A 196 -11.07 -3.37 -15.30
C ARG A 196 -9.79 -3.60 -16.09
N ALA A 197 -8.64 -3.26 -15.52
CA ALA A 197 -7.33 -3.57 -16.09
C ALA A 197 -6.96 -5.05 -15.98
N GLY A 198 -7.81 -5.92 -15.44
CA GLY A 198 -7.52 -7.36 -15.30
C GLY A 198 -6.50 -7.70 -14.19
N LEU A 199 -6.11 -6.73 -13.37
CA LEU A 199 -5.16 -6.90 -12.27
C LEU A 199 -5.87 -7.31 -10.97
N ILE A 200 -5.11 -7.85 -10.03
CA ILE A 200 -5.57 -8.07 -8.65
C ILE A 200 -5.54 -6.73 -7.92
N LEU A 201 -6.62 -6.39 -7.24
CA LEU A 201 -6.67 -5.26 -6.32
C LEU A 201 -6.13 -5.71 -4.95
N GLN A 202 -5.06 -5.10 -4.48
CA GLN A 202 -4.68 -5.18 -3.07
C GLN A 202 -5.20 -3.96 -2.34
N VAL A 203 -6.01 -4.16 -1.31
CA VAL A 203 -6.43 -3.09 -0.41
C VAL A 203 -5.49 -3.04 0.79
N ASP A 204 -4.80 -1.92 0.96
CA ASP A 204 -3.85 -1.72 2.06
C ASP A 204 -4.51 -1.00 3.23
N ASP A 205 -4.63 -1.70 4.36
CA ASP A 205 -5.16 -1.15 5.60
C ASP A 205 -4.11 -1.24 6.73
N ALA A 206 -3.31 -0.20 6.82
CA ALA A 206 -2.29 -0.09 7.85
C ALA A 206 -2.85 0.42 9.19
N VAL A 207 -4.00 1.08 9.18
CA VAL A 207 -4.54 1.79 10.34
C VAL A 207 -5.40 0.90 11.20
N LEU A 208 -6.14 -0.05 10.63
CA LEU A 208 -7.10 -0.86 11.36
C LEU A 208 -6.47 -1.58 12.57
N ALA A 209 -5.39 -2.32 12.35
CA ALA A 209 -4.71 -3.04 13.43
C ALA A 209 -3.85 -2.12 14.30
N ASN A 210 -3.16 -1.14 13.71
CA ASN A 210 -2.26 -0.25 14.44
C ASN A 210 -2.97 0.60 15.49
N MET A 211 -4.22 1.00 15.24
CA MET A 211 -5.00 1.79 16.18
C MET A 211 -5.53 0.99 17.38
N TYR A 212 -5.36 -0.34 17.39
CA TYR A 212 -5.84 -1.18 18.49
C TYR A 212 -5.24 -0.74 19.83
N ASP A 213 -3.93 -0.63 19.93
CA ASP A 213 -3.25 -0.30 21.19
C ASP A 213 -3.60 1.11 21.69
N HIS A 214 -3.84 2.04 20.77
CA HIS A 214 -4.26 3.39 21.10
C HIS A 214 -5.72 3.44 21.62
N LEU A 215 -6.64 2.80 20.92
CA LEU A 215 -8.08 2.91 21.21
C LEU A 215 -8.57 1.96 22.30
N VAL A 216 -7.96 0.79 22.46
CA VAL A 216 -8.33 -0.20 23.48
C VAL A 216 -8.10 0.30 24.90
N GLN A 217 -7.27 1.32 25.09
CA GLN A 217 -7.06 1.97 26.39
C GLN A 217 -8.35 2.58 26.94
N SER A 218 -9.25 3.05 26.07
CA SER A 218 -10.59 3.52 26.49
C SER A 218 -11.49 2.33 26.84
N SER A 219 -11.65 1.38 25.96
CA SER A 219 -12.26 0.07 26.18
C SER A 219 -12.13 -0.81 24.92
N PRO A 220 -12.15 -2.15 25.04
CA PRO A 220 -12.24 -3.05 23.87
C PRO A 220 -13.49 -2.79 23.02
N GLN A 221 -14.58 -2.38 23.65
CA GLN A 221 -15.83 -2.06 22.97
C GLN A 221 -15.69 -0.81 22.10
N HIS A 222 -14.97 0.21 22.55
CA HIS A 222 -14.69 1.40 21.75
C HIS A 222 -13.91 1.07 20.48
N TYR A 223 -12.84 0.28 20.59
CA TYR A 223 -12.10 -0.17 19.40
C TYR A 223 -12.99 -0.96 18.43
N ARG A 224 -13.83 -1.87 18.94
CA ARG A 224 -14.74 -2.64 18.10
C ARG A 224 -15.69 -1.74 17.30
N GLN A 225 -16.36 -0.80 17.93
CA GLN A 225 -17.28 0.14 17.27
C GLN A 225 -16.54 1.00 16.22
N TRP A 226 -15.35 1.44 16.57
CA TRP A 226 -14.49 2.19 15.66
C TRP A 226 -14.09 1.34 14.42
N ALA A 227 -13.70 0.09 14.61
CA ALA A 227 -13.31 -0.83 13.54
C ALA A 227 -14.50 -1.22 12.67
N GLU A 228 -15.68 -1.46 13.25
CA GLU A 228 -16.91 -1.80 12.51
C GLU A 228 -17.25 -0.74 11.46
N LEU A 229 -17.19 0.54 11.79
CA LEU A 229 -17.43 1.63 10.84
C LEU A 229 -16.44 1.59 9.66
N ARG A 230 -15.16 1.27 9.90
CA ARG A 230 -14.11 1.19 8.87
C ARG A 230 -14.32 0.00 7.94
N VAL A 231 -14.66 -1.14 8.50
CA VAL A 231 -14.99 -2.35 7.74
C VAL A 231 -16.26 -2.13 6.90
N GLU A 232 -17.26 -1.47 7.45
CA GLU A 232 -18.50 -1.12 6.72
C GLU A 232 -18.18 -0.22 5.52
N ALA A 233 -17.38 0.83 5.71
CA ALA A 233 -16.97 1.73 4.63
C ALA A 233 -16.12 0.99 3.56
N LEU A 234 -15.25 0.08 3.97
CA LEU A 234 -14.47 -0.75 3.05
C LEU A 234 -15.39 -1.68 2.23
N ASN A 235 -16.32 -2.36 2.88
CA ASN A 235 -17.30 -3.21 2.19
C ASN A 235 -18.15 -2.42 1.19
N HIS A 236 -18.49 -1.18 1.55
CA HIS A 236 -19.20 -0.28 0.65
C HIS A 236 -18.34 0.09 -0.59
N ALA A 237 -17.05 0.36 -0.42
CA ALA A 237 -16.14 0.62 -1.53
C ALA A 237 -15.95 -0.62 -2.44
N LEU A 238 -15.97 -1.81 -1.86
CA LEU A 238 -15.79 -3.10 -2.55
C LEU A 238 -17.08 -3.69 -3.12
N ARG A 239 -18.24 -3.04 -2.94
CA ARG A 239 -19.52 -3.58 -3.48
C ARG A 239 -19.40 -3.89 -4.98
N ASP A 240 -19.98 -5.01 -5.40
CA ASP A 240 -19.96 -5.52 -6.78
C ASP A 240 -18.56 -5.83 -7.36
N ILE A 241 -17.51 -5.82 -6.54
CA ILE A 241 -16.18 -6.28 -6.94
C ILE A 241 -16.06 -7.76 -6.53
N PRO A 242 -15.71 -8.66 -7.48
CA PRO A 242 -15.56 -10.08 -7.16
C PRO A 242 -14.47 -10.30 -6.11
N ALA A 243 -14.81 -11.06 -5.05
CA ALA A 243 -13.89 -11.28 -3.92
C ALA A 243 -12.57 -11.95 -4.35
N GLU A 244 -12.62 -12.83 -5.36
CA GLU A 244 -11.45 -13.49 -5.93
C GLU A 244 -10.50 -12.55 -6.69
N ARG A 245 -10.90 -11.30 -6.91
CA ARG A 245 -10.06 -10.27 -7.54
C ARG A 245 -9.46 -9.32 -6.51
N VAL A 246 -9.74 -9.53 -5.22
CA VAL A 246 -9.30 -8.67 -4.13
C VAL A 246 -8.44 -9.46 -3.15
N ARG A 247 -7.36 -8.87 -2.71
CA ARG A 247 -6.60 -9.29 -1.52
C ARG A 247 -6.55 -8.14 -0.53
N TYR A 248 -6.64 -8.48 0.74
CA TYR A 248 -6.64 -7.50 1.82
C TYR A 248 -5.35 -7.63 2.63
N HIS A 249 -4.63 -6.53 2.74
CA HIS A 249 -3.40 -6.44 3.53
C HIS A 249 -3.67 -5.65 4.82
N VAL A 250 -3.39 -6.29 5.95
CA VAL A 250 -3.38 -5.69 7.29
C VAL A 250 -1.97 -5.83 7.85
N CYS A 251 -1.41 -4.75 8.39
CA CYS A 251 0.00 -4.70 8.83
C CYS A 251 0.38 -5.64 9.98
N PHE A 252 -0.56 -6.34 10.59
CA PHE A 252 -0.31 -7.34 11.64
C PHE A 252 -0.94 -8.67 11.26
N GLY A 253 -0.13 -9.61 10.83
CA GLY A 253 -0.36 -11.02 10.53
C GLY A 253 -1.78 -11.60 10.65
N SER A 254 -2.13 -12.48 9.77
CA SER A 254 -3.42 -13.16 9.76
C SER A 254 -3.26 -14.68 9.80
N TRP A 255 -4.25 -15.37 10.36
CA TRP A 255 -4.38 -16.81 10.31
C TRP A 255 -4.94 -17.24 8.97
N VAL A 256 -4.26 -18.18 8.30
CA VAL A 256 -4.68 -18.70 6.99
C VAL A 256 -4.52 -20.21 6.94
N GLY A 257 -5.42 -20.87 6.22
CA GLY A 257 -5.30 -22.29 5.91
C GLY A 257 -4.18 -22.55 4.90
N ARG A 258 -3.75 -23.80 4.76
CA ARG A 258 -2.64 -24.22 3.90
C ARG A 258 -2.79 -23.73 2.46
N GLU A 259 -3.95 -23.82 1.87
CA GLU A 259 -4.29 -23.41 0.50
C GLU A 259 -4.35 -21.89 0.31
N ASN A 260 -4.40 -21.15 1.40
CA ASN A 260 -4.44 -19.68 1.41
C ASN A 260 -3.10 -19.05 1.81
N VAL A 261 -2.04 -19.84 2.07
CA VAL A 261 -0.72 -19.34 2.43
C VAL A 261 -0.01 -18.81 1.19
N ILE A 262 0.40 -17.54 1.25
CA ILE A 262 1.30 -16.91 0.28
C ILE A 262 2.45 -16.29 1.08
N ALA A 263 3.69 -16.71 0.80
CA ALA A 263 4.84 -16.12 1.45
C ALA A 263 5.05 -14.67 0.98
N GLY A 264 5.11 -13.73 1.90
CA GLY A 264 5.22 -12.31 1.62
C GLY A 264 6.04 -11.56 2.66
N SER A 265 6.35 -10.30 2.40
CA SER A 265 6.89 -9.38 3.40
C SER A 265 5.75 -8.77 4.22
N ASP A 266 6.00 -8.40 5.47
CA ASP A 266 5.00 -7.75 6.34
C ASP A 266 4.71 -6.32 5.89
N CYS A 267 5.76 -5.53 5.63
CA CYS A 267 5.65 -4.17 5.12
C CYS A 267 6.44 -3.99 3.83
N GLY A 268 6.05 -2.98 3.03
CA GLY A 268 6.81 -2.57 1.86
C GLY A 268 8.20 -2.02 2.23
N PHE A 269 9.15 -2.10 1.30
CA PHE A 269 10.55 -1.71 1.53
C PHE A 269 10.80 -0.20 1.33
N ALA A 270 9.88 0.53 0.70
CA ALA A 270 10.01 1.96 0.41
C ALA A 270 8.65 2.65 0.52
N GLN A 271 8.17 2.79 1.73
CA GLN A 271 6.84 3.31 2.05
C GLN A 271 6.65 4.78 1.64
N VAL A 272 7.73 5.55 1.61
CA VAL A 272 7.76 6.96 1.15
C VAL A 272 8.99 7.20 0.27
N ASP A 273 8.90 8.12 -0.67
CA ASP A 273 9.92 8.38 -1.68
C ASP A 273 11.25 8.92 -1.11
N HIS A 274 11.18 9.68 -0.02
CA HIS A 274 12.34 10.35 0.57
C HIS A 274 12.97 9.63 1.77
N LEU A 275 12.43 8.48 2.19
CA LEU A 275 12.92 7.70 3.32
C LEU A 275 13.21 6.25 2.92
N GLN A 276 14.46 5.99 2.56
CA GLN A 276 14.91 4.63 2.28
C GLN A 276 15.38 3.97 3.58
N ARG A 277 14.56 3.08 4.15
CA ARG A 277 14.89 2.30 5.36
C ARG A 277 15.70 1.06 5.06
N VAL A 278 15.57 0.49 3.88
CA VAL A 278 16.23 -0.76 3.50
C VAL A 278 17.11 -0.52 2.28
N HIS A 279 18.38 -0.95 2.36
CA HIS A 279 19.26 -0.90 1.20
C HIS A 279 18.77 -1.85 0.10
N PRO A 280 18.83 -1.47 -1.20
CA PRO A 280 18.33 -2.31 -2.30
C PRO A 280 18.88 -3.73 -2.32
N THR A 281 20.18 -3.92 -2.04
CA THR A 281 20.80 -5.26 -2.02
C THR A 281 20.21 -6.15 -0.92
N VAL A 282 19.87 -5.58 0.25
CA VAL A 282 19.22 -6.31 1.35
C VAL A 282 17.79 -6.67 0.95
N MET A 283 17.08 -5.78 0.29
CA MET A 283 15.73 -6.02 -0.22
C MET A 283 15.70 -7.20 -1.20
N TRP A 284 16.57 -7.20 -2.19
CA TRP A 284 16.64 -8.30 -3.16
C TRP A 284 17.06 -9.63 -2.53
N ALA A 285 18.02 -9.62 -1.59
CA ALA A 285 18.41 -10.82 -0.83
C ALA A 285 17.23 -11.37 0.00
N LYS A 286 16.38 -10.50 0.57
CA LYS A 286 15.14 -10.92 1.26
C LYS A 286 14.14 -11.57 0.30
N PHE A 287 13.98 -11.07 -0.92
CA PHE A 287 13.10 -11.69 -1.92
C PHE A 287 13.61 -13.07 -2.33
N GLU A 288 14.92 -13.22 -2.58
CA GLU A 288 15.53 -14.50 -2.89
C GLU A 288 15.35 -15.51 -1.74
N ALA A 289 15.61 -15.09 -0.50
CA ALA A 289 15.42 -15.91 0.70
C ALA A 289 13.93 -16.33 0.88
N LEU A 290 12.99 -15.42 0.61
CA LEU A 290 11.57 -15.69 0.65
C LEU A 290 11.17 -16.77 -0.38
N ALA A 291 11.63 -16.64 -1.62
CA ALA A 291 11.37 -17.60 -2.68
C ALA A 291 11.97 -18.98 -2.37
N GLN A 292 13.21 -19.02 -1.84
CA GLN A 292 13.86 -20.27 -1.41
C GLN A 292 13.11 -20.92 -0.24
N GLY A 293 12.70 -20.16 0.76
CA GLY A 293 11.91 -20.65 1.89
C GLY A 293 10.57 -21.22 1.46
N ALA A 294 9.86 -20.53 0.55
CA ALA A 294 8.61 -21.01 -0.02
C ALA A 294 8.78 -22.34 -0.79
N LYS A 295 9.88 -22.48 -1.54
CA LYS A 295 10.23 -23.70 -2.27
C LYS A 295 10.48 -24.87 -1.30
N LEU A 296 11.25 -24.67 -0.23
CA LEU A 296 11.52 -25.68 0.78
C LEU A 296 10.24 -26.13 1.50
N ALA A 297 9.44 -25.17 1.97
CA ALA A 297 8.17 -25.47 2.63
C ALA A 297 7.18 -26.17 1.70
N SER A 298 7.16 -25.81 0.40
CA SER A 298 6.33 -26.50 -0.59
C SER A 298 6.75 -27.95 -0.78
N ALA A 299 8.06 -28.22 -0.81
CA ALA A 299 8.57 -29.61 -0.93
C ALA A 299 8.13 -30.47 0.27
N GLU A 300 8.17 -29.91 1.48
CA GLU A 300 7.73 -30.59 2.69
C GLU A 300 6.20 -30.84 2.70
N LEU A 301 5.42 -29.77 2.41
CA LEU A 301 3.94 -29.83 2.50
C LEU A 301 3.29 -30.69 1.44
N TRP A 302 3.84 -30.78 0.24
CA TRP A 302 3.27 -31.53 -0.89
C TRP A 302 4.10 -32.74 -1.33
N GLY A 303 5.18 -33.09 -0.59
CA GLY A 303 6.05 -34.24 -0.88
C GLY A 303 6.81 -34.14 -2.20
N ARG A 304 6.99 -32.95 -2.74
CA ARG A 304 7.75 -32.72 -3.99
C ARG A 304 9.22 -32.46 -3.66
N LYS A 305 10.13 -33.11 -4.39
CA LYS A 305 11.56 -32.75 -4.30
C LYS A 305 11.75 -31.30 -4.77
N ALA A 306 12.45 -30.52 -3.96
CA ALA A 306 12.79 -29.13 -4.22
C ALA A 306 13.69 -28.97 -5.45
#